data_3ab85bbc19a2a1626cf6b8607c1242ea
#
_entry.id   3ab85bbc19a2a1626cf6b8607c1242ea
#
_cell.length_a   1.000
_cell.length_b   1.000
_cell.length_c   1.000
_cell.angle_alpha   90.00
_cell.angle_beta   90.00
_cell.angle_gamma   90.00
#
_symmetry.space_group_name_H-M   'P 1'
#
loop_
_entity.id
_entity.type
_entity.pdbx_description
1 polymer ?
#
loop_
_entity_poly.entity_id
_entity_poly.type
_entity_poly.pdbx_seq_one_letter_code
_entity_poly.pdbx_strand_id
1 'polypeptide(L)'
;MADRLEKISLGSKGSGRVVLCLIRKSNRARRINIRIESSEKIILTLPRWASVQAGRAFLFQQRKWLEKRIEKSPPVIDLTTHLQTGGQVWISSNPRTLNLVGLDNMGRSNYEICYDQITLNIPQNSSDTNEQVFSFLQNLAKENLTDRVFILSNKFGLEVKKVRVGNQKSRWGSCSSRGTISLNWRLLLLNYSLGQYVILHELAHLKHLNHSLAFWQYLESICPGARIQDWELRSEGKKIINLGR
;
A
#
# COMPACT_ATOMS: atom_id res chain seq x y z
N MET A 1 -9.79 -24.55 -4.93
CA MET A 1 -10.67 -23.96 -5.97
C MET A 1 -10.05 -22.64 -6.37
N ALA A 2 -9.81 -22.43 -7.65
CA ALA A 2 -9.22 -21.20 -8.19
C ALA A 2 -10.18 -20.01 -7.97
N ASP A 3 -9.60 -18.85 -7.71
CA ASP A 3 -10.30 -17.57 -7.69
C ASP A 3 -10.89 -17.31 -9.09
N ARG A 4 -12.12 -16.80 -9.13
CA ARG A 4 -12.85 -16.54 -10.38
C ARG A 4 -13.03 -15.05 -10.58
N LEU A 5 -12.62 -14.54 -11.73
CA LEU A 5 -12.78 -13.15 -12.11
C LEU A 5 -14.00 -13.02 -13.05
N GLU A 6 -14.93 -12.12 -12.72
CA GLU A 6 -16.14 -11.84 -13.52
C GLU A 6 -16.31 -10.34 -13.72
N LYS A 7 -16.81 -9.94 -14.90
CA LYS A 7 -17.23 -8.57 -15.16
C LYS A 7 -18.68 -8.38 -14.69
N ILE A 8 -18.93 -7.34 -13.90
CA ILE A 8 -20.28 -7.01 -13.39
C ILE A 8 -20.61 -5.60 -13.84
N SER A 9 -21.76 -5.43 -14.47
CA SER A 9 -22.30 -4.11 -14.83
C SER A 9 -23.06 -3.53 -13.66
N LEU A 10 -22.67 -2.36 -13.18
CA LEU A 10 -23.35 -1.54 -12.18
C LEU A 10 -23.93 -0.32 -12.87
N GLY A 11 -25.13 0.12 -12.50
CA GLY A 11 -25.86 1.24 -13.14
C GLY A 11 -27.14 0.79 -13.84
N SER A 12 -28.05 1.73 -14.11
CA SER A 12 -29.28 1.50 -14.89
C SER A 12 -28.94 1.21 -16.35
N LYS A 13 -29.86 0.53 -17.06
CA LYS A 13 -29.73 0.17 -18.48
C LYS A 13 -29.30 1.39 -19.30
N GLY A 14 -28.08 1.33 -19.90
CA GLY A 14 -27.56 2.34 -20.82
C GLY A 14 -26.34 3.14 -20.35
N SER A 15 -26.06 3.23 -19.05
CA SER A 15 -24.87 3.92 -18.50
C SER A 15 -24.10 3.09 -17.48
N GLY A 16 -24.18 1.75 -17.60
CA GLY A 16 -23.62 0.82 -16.63
C GLY A 16 -22.10 0.80 -16.62
N ARG A 17 -21.49 1.21 -15.49
CA ARG A 17 -20.06 1.04 -15.24
C ARG A 17 -19.72 -0.44 -15.09
N VAL A 18 -18.74 -0.93 -15.82
CA VAL A 18 -18.23 -2.30 -15.69
C VAL A 18 -17.18 -2.36 -14.59
N VAL A 19 -17.39 -3.26 -13.63
CA VAL A 19 -16.48 -3.48 -12.49
C VAL A 19 -16.04 -4.93 -12.49
N LEU A 20 -14.76 -5.18 -12.25
CA LEU A 20 -14.21 -6.51 -12.09
C LEU A 20 -14.57 -7.06 -10.69
N CYS A 21 -15.17 -8.24 -10.64
CA CYS A 21 -15.47 -8.94 -9.40
C CYS A 21 -14.61 -10.20 -9.26
N LEU A 22 -13.71 -10.19 -8.27
CA LEU A 22 -12.96 -11.37 -7.89
C LEU A 22 -13.78 -12.19 -6.89
N ILE A 23 -14.28 -13.33 -7.31
CA ILE A 23 -15.01 -14.27 -6.46
C ILE A 23 -14.03 -15.28 -5.89
N ARG A 24 -13.90 -15.31 -4.56
CA ARG A 24 -13.04 -16.27 -3.86
C ARG A 24 -13.77 -16.97 -2.73
N LYS A 25 -13.45 -18.24 -2.49
CA LYS A 25 -13.88 -18.99 -1.32
C LYS A 25 -12.84 -18.89 -0.19
N SER A 26 -13.33 -18.77 1.05
CA SER A 26 -12.46 -18.68 2.22
C SER A 26 -12.96 -19.61 3.34
N ASN A 27 -12.08 -20.42 3.89
CA ASN A 27 -12.35 -21.28 5.04
C ASN A 27 -12.59 -20.48 6.34
N ARG A 28 -12.10 -19.24 6.38
CA ARG A 28 -12.24 -18.33 7.52
C ARG A 28 -13.52 -17.49 7.46
N ALA A 29 -14.11 -17.35 6.29
CA ALA A 29 -15.31 -16.55 6.12
C ALA A 29 -16.52 -17.28 6.70
N ARG A 30 -17.26 -16.63 7.58
CA ARG A 30 -18.51 -17.14 8.18
C ARG A 30 -19.76 -16.60 7.46
N ARG A 31 -19.62 -15.56 6.65
CA ARG A 31 -20.69 -14.89 5.89
C ARG A 31 -20.17 -14.44 4.52
N ILE A 32 -21.09 -14.23 3.58
CA ILE A 32 -20.79 -13.59 2.30
C ILE A 32 -20.41 -12.14 2.58
N ASN A 33 -19.30 -11.68 1.99
CA ASN A 33 -18.78 -10.32 2.19
C ASN A 33 -18.33 -9.73 0.86
N ILE A 34 -18.63 -8.44 0.66
CA ILE A 34 -18.15 -7.65 -0.46
C ILE A 34 -17.15 -6.63 0.07
N ARG A 35 -15.99 -6.58 -0.56
CA ARG A 35 -14.98 -5.56 -0.32
C ARG A 35 -14.74 -4.80 -1.62
N ILE A 36 -14.86 -3.49 -1.59
CA ILE A 36 -14.44 -2.62 -2.69
C ILE A 36 -12.92 -2.45 -2.57
N GLU A 37 -12.18 -2.90 -3.58
CA GLU A 37 -10.73 -2.75 -3.65
C GLU A 37 -10.37 -1.44 -4.34
N SER A 38 -11.12 -1.09 -5.39
CA SER A 38 -10.98 0.15 -6.14
C SER A 38 -12.30 0.53 -6.81
N SER A 39 -12.31 1.67 -7.51
CA SER A 39 -13.46 2.07 -8.33
C SER A 39 -13.78 1.11 -9.48
N GLU A 40 -12.87 0.17 -9.80
CA GLU A 40 -13.00 -0.78 -10.93
C GLU A 40 -12.96 -2.23 -10.48
N LYS A 41 -12.69 -2.50 -9.20
CA LYS A 41 -12.52 -3.86 -8.70
C LYS A 41 -13.15 -4.07 -7.34
N ILE A 42 -13.93 -5.13 -7.23
CA ILE A 42 -14.53 -5.62 -5.99
C ILE A 42 -14.11 -7.07 -5.73
N ILE A 43 -14.09 -7.44 -4.45
CA ILE A 43 -13.81 -8.80 -4.02
C ILE A 43 -15.07 -9.34 -3.30
N LEU A 44 -15.63 -10.39 -3.85
CA LEU A 44 -16.69 -11.16 -3.23
C LEU A 44 -16.10 -12.37 -2.52
N THR A 45 -16.11 -12.35 -1.20
CA THR A 45 -15.63 -13.48 -0.38
C THR A 45 -16.81 -14.34 0.05
N LEU A 46 -16.77 -15.61 -0.31
CA LEU A 46 -17.78 -16.60 0.02
C LEU A 46 -17.29 -17.56 1.10
N PRO A 47 -18.11 -17.89 2.10
CA PRO A 47 -17.87 -19.05 2.95
C PRO A 47 -17.78 -20.32 2.10
N ARG A 48 -17.14 -21.35 2.62
CA ARG A 48 -16.94 -22.61 1.89
C ARG A 48 -18.27 -23.28 1.49
N TRP A 49 -19.29 -23.16 2.33
CA TRP A 49 -20.62 -23.71 2.13
C TRP A 49 -21.49 -22.92 1.13
N ALA A 50 -21.20 -21.64 0.89
CA ALA A 50 -22.01 -20.80 0.01
C ALA A 50 -21.69 -21.08 -1.47
N SER A 51 -22.73 -21.16 -2.28
CA SER A 51 -22.61 -21.30 -3.73
C SER A 51 -22.21 -19.97 -4.38
N VAL A 52 -21.59 -20.02 -5.56
CA VAL A 52 -21.31 -18.82 -6.38
C VAL A 52 -22.62 -18.10 -6.75
N GLN A 53 -23.69 -18.86 -6.97
CA GLN A 53 -25.01 -18.31 -7.29
C GLN A 53 -25.58 -17.49 -6.12
N ALA A 54 -25.46 -17.98 -4.89
CA ALA A 54 -25.81 -17.21 -3.68
C ALA A 54 -24.98 -15.92 -3.55
N GLY A 55 -23.71 -15.98 -3.90
CA GLY A 55 -22.84 -14.80 -3.94
C GLY A 55 -23.31 -13.77 -4.97
N ARG A 56 -23.67 -14.19 -6.17
CA ARG A 56 -24.23 -13.30 -7.21
C ARG A 56 -25.57 -12.68 -6.78
N ALA A 57 -26.45 -13.46 -6.16
CA ALA A 57 -27.71 -12.94 -5.63
C ALA A 57 -27.46 -11.87 -4.55
N PHE A 58 -26.49 -12.10 -3.67
CA PHE A 58 -26.10 -11.11 -2.66
C PHE A 58 -25.51 -9.85 -3.30
N LEU A 59 -24.66 -9.96 -4.33
CA LEU A 59 -24.16 -8.81 -5.09
C LEU A 59 -25.32 -7.99 -5.70
N PHE A 60 -26.30 -8.66 -6.28
CA PHE A 60 -27.45 -8.00 -6.88
C PHE A 60 -28.27 -7.23 -5.82
N GLN A 61 -28.51 -7.83 -4.64
CA GLN A 61 -29.16 -7.14 -3.52
C GLN A 61 -28.40 -5.91 -3.05
N GLN A 62 -27.06 -5.95 -3.07
CA GLN A 62 -26.21 -4.85 -2.62
C GLN A 62 -25.85 -3.83 -3.73
N ARG A 63 -26.46 -3.96 -4.94
CA ARG A 63 -26.10 -3.18 -6.12
C ARG A 63 -26.15 -1.66 -5.88
N LYS A 64 -27.25 -1.15 -5.34
CA LYS A 64 -27.42 0.31 -5.07
C LYS A 64 -26.37 0.84 -4.08
N TRP A 65 -26.05 0.05 -3.05
CA TRP A 65 -24.98 0.40 -2.10
C TRP A 65 -23.60 0.41 -2.78
N LEU A 66 -23.33 -0.58 -3.61
CA LEU A 66 -22.08 -0.67 -4.38
C LEU A 66 -21.91 0.53 -5.32
N GLU A 67 -22.93 0.87 -6.09
CA GLU A 67 -22.93 2.03 -6.99
C GLU A 67 -22.54 3.31 -6.25
N LYS A 68 -23.29 3.65 -5.20
CA LYS A 68 -23.04 4.84 -4.37
C LYS A 68 -21.63 4.84 -3.73
N ARG A 69 -21.11 3.67 -3.40
CA ARG A 69 -19.80 3.56 -2.75
C ARG A 69 -18.65 3.63 -3.75
N ILE A 70 -18.82 3.05 -4.93
CA ILE A 70 -17.83 3.06 -6.02
C ILE A 70 -17.70 4.46 -6.63
N GLU A 71 -18.80 5.21 -6.78
CA GLU A 71 -18.77 6.61 -7.21
C GLU A 71 -17.89 7.49 -6.31
N LYS A 72 -17.90 7.19 -5.02
CA LYS A 72 -17.08 7.90 -4.02
C LYS A 72 -15.66 7.34 -3.87
N SER A 73 -15.35 6.26 -4.57
CA SER A 73 -14.01 5.67 -4.53
C SER A 73 -13.08 6.44 -5.46
N PRO A 74 -11.83 6.74 -5.03
CA PRO A 74 -10.88 7.40 -5.91
C PRO A 74 -10.62 6.52 -7.15
N PRO A 75 -10.30 7.14 -8.28
CA PRO A 75 -9.91 6.40 -9.48
C PRO A 75 -8.71 5.51 -9.19
N VAL A 76 -8.61 4.40 -9.90
CA VAL A 76 -7.42 3.56 -9.86
C VAL A 76 -6.34 4.30 -10.64
N ILE A 77 -5.33 4.75 -9.93
CA ILE A 77 -4.10 5.22 -10.54
C ILE A 77 -3.10 4.09 -10.35
N ASP A 78 -2.57 3.57 -11.44
CA ASP A 78 -1.49 2.58 -11.34
C ASP A 78 -0.20 3.24 -10.83
N LEU A 79 0.75 2.42 -10.38
CA LEU A 79 1.98 2.90 -9.76
C LEU A 79 2.83 3.76 -10.69
N THR A 80 2.99 3.30 -11.94
CA THR A 80 3.80 4.00 -12.95
C THR A 80 3.19 5.34 -13.31
N THR A 81 1.87 5.37 -13.58
CA THR A 81 1.14 6.61 -13.85
C THR A 81 1.23 7.58 -12.67
N HIS A 82 1.09 7.10 -11.42
CA HIS A 82 1.26 7.95 -10.24
C HIS A 82 2.62 8.65 -10.21
N LEU A 83 3.69 7.90 -10.46
CA LEU A 83 5.06 8.43 -10.43
C LEU A 83 5.34 9.37 -11.59
N GLN A 84 4.82 9.10 -12.78
CA GLN A 84 4.96 9.95 -13.97
C GLN A 84 4.14 11.25 -13.89
N THR A 85 3.06 11.26 -13.10
CA THR A 85 2.20 12.45 -12.91
C THR A 85 2.55 13.29 -11.69
N GLY A 86 3.78 13.19 -11.19
CA GLY A 86 4.31 14.01 -10.10
C GLY A 86 4.43 13.29 -8.76
N GLY A 87 4.18 11.99 -8.70
CA GLY A 87 4.48 11.17 -7.53
C GLY A 87 5.99 11.15 -7.26
N GLN A 88 6.36 11.23 -6.00
CA GLN A 88 7.77 11.30 -5.59
C GLN A 88 8.18 10.06 -4.82
N VAL A 89 9.45 9.70 -4.93
CA VAL A 89 10.11 8.66 -4.14
C VAL A 89 11.05 9.33 -3.13
N TRP A 90 10.80 9.13 -1.84
CA TRP A 90 11.57 9.77 -0.77
C TRP A 90 12.67 8.85 -0.27
N ILE A 91 13.89 9.14 -0.67
CA ILE A 91 15.10 8.49 -0.15
C ILE A 91 15.79 9.45 0.80
N SER A 92 15.95 9.05 2.05
CA SER A 92 16.36 9.98 3.12
C SER A 92 15.38 11.15 3.21
N SER A 93 15.84 12.39 3.29
CA SER A 93 14.99 13.59 3.35
C SER A 93 14.71 14.21 1.98
N ASN A 94 15.24 13.64 0.89
CA ASN A 94 15.16 14.24 -0.44
C ASN A 94 14.09 13.54 -1.31
N PRO A 95 13.12 14.30 -1.83
CA PRO A 95 12.19 13.78 -2.82
C PRO A 95 12.89 13.60 -4.17
N ARG A 96 12.58 12.52 -4.87
CA ARG A 96 13.09 12.25 -6.20
C ARG A 96 11.95 11.91 -7.15
N THR A 97 12.07 12.39 -8.37
CA THR A 97 11.20 11.95 -9.47
C THR A 97 11.71 10.63 -10.05
N LEU A 98 10.81 9.77 -10.51
CA LEU A 98 11.18 8.55 -11.22
C LEU A 98 11.11 8.77 -12.72
N ASN A 99 12.26 8.65 -13.39
CA ASN A 99 12.39 8.67 -14.83
C ASN A 99 12.56 7.24 -15.36
N LEU A 100 11.76 6.85 -16.35
CA LEU A 100 11.82 5.53 -16.97
C LEU A 100 12.45 5.66 -18.34
N VAL A 101 13.51 4.90 -18.58
CA VAL A 101 14.25 4.88 -19.84
C VAL A 101 14.18 3.47 -20.44
N GLY A 102 13.70 3.38 -21.69
CA GLY A 102 13.71 2.13 -22.44
C GLY A 102 15.12 1.81 -22.94
N LEU A 103 15.58 0.59 -22.72
CA LEU A 103 16.84 0.10 -23.29
C LEU A 103 16.55 -0.76 -24.51
N ASP A 104 17.23 -0.46 -25.62
CA ASP A 104 17.11 -1.22 -26.88
C ASP A 104 17.75 -2.62 -26.82
N ASN A 105 18.54 -2.90 -25.78
CA ASN A 105 19.28 -4.14 -25.64
C ASN A 105 18.60 -5.09 -24.65
N MET A 106 18.80 -6.41 -24.82
CA MET A 106 18.36 -7.48 -23.89
C MET A 106 19.12 -7.46 -22.54
N GLY A 107 19.54 -6.29 -22.06
CA GLY A 107 20.19 -6.10 -20.79
C GLY A 107 19.23 -6.29 -19.59
N ARG A 108 19.81 -6.48 -18.41
CA ARG A 108 19.03 -6.46 -17.16
C ARG A 108 18.66 -5.02 -16.83
N SER A 109 17.48 -4.83 -16.20
CA SER A 109 17.11 -3.53 -15.63
C SER A 109 18.18 -3.07 -14.66
N ASN A 110 18.60 -1.81 -14.80
CA ASN A 110 19.49 -1.14 -13.85
C ASN A 110 18.94 0.23 -13.50
N TYR A 111 19.50 0.84 -12.48
CA TYR A 111 19.06 2.16 -12.04
C TYR A 111 20.23 3.03 -11.62
N GLU A 112 19.99 4.33 -11.71
CA GLU A 112 20.89 5.37 -11.20
C GLU A 112 20.10 6.31 -10.29
N ILE A 113 20.67 6.65 -9.13
CA ILE A 113 20.06 7.57 -8.16
C ILE A 113 20.90 8.84 -8.12
N CYS A 114 20.32 9.93 -8.60
CA CYS A 114 20.84 11.27 -8.49
C CYS A 114 20.20 12.05 -7.33
N TYR A 115 20.58 13.31 -7.16
CA TYR A 115 20.08 14.15 -6.07
C TYR A 115 18.56 14.34 -6.10
N ASP A 116 18.00 14.59 -7.27
CA ASP A 116 16.58 14.95 -7.51
C ASP A 116 15.80 13.94 -8.33
N GLN A 117 16.48 12.94 -8.90
CA GLN A 117 15.84 11.95 -9.75
C GLN A 117 16.39 10.53 -9.56
N ILE A 118 15.58 9.56 -9.92
CA ILE A 118 15.94 8.17 -10.08
C ILE A 118 15.70 7.83 -11.54
N THR A 119 16.72 7.37 -12.24
CA THR A 119 16.58 6.84 -13.61
C THR A 119 16.52 5.32 -13.52
N LEU A 120 15.40 4.72 -13.93
CA LEU A 120 15.24 3.28 -14.02
C LEU A 120 15.24 2.87 -15.49
N ASN A 121 16.27 2.14 -15.86
CA ASN A 121 16.45 1.61 -17.20
C ASN A 121 15.75 0.26 -17.33
N ILE A 122 14.78 0.18 -18.24
CA ILE A 122 13.94 -1.01 -18.44
C ILE A 122 14.12 -1.52 -19.86
N PRO A 123 14.40 -2.83 -20.11
CA PRO A 123 14.43 -3.40 -21.44
C PRO A 123 13.09 -3.23 -22.15
N GLN A 124 13.08 -2.75 -23.39
CA GLN A 124 11.85 -2.51 -24.18
C GLN A 124 11.00 -3.77 -24.39
N ASN A 125 11.61 -4.94 -24.39
CA ASN A 125 10.92 -6.23 -24.53
C ASN A 125 10.35 -6.78 -23.23
N SER A 126 10.38 -6.01 -22.13
CA SER A 126 9.83 -6.46 -20.86
C SER A 126 8.30 -6.41 -20.86
N SER A 127 7.69 -7.51 -20.50
CA SER A 127 6.24 -7.72 -20.60
C SER A 127 5.38 -6.88 -19.65
N ASP A 128 5.97 -6.29 -18.60
CA ASP A 128 5.23 -5.47 -17.62
C ASP A 128 6.13 -4.44 -16.92
N THR A 129 6.08 -3.20 -17.41
CA THR A 129 6.77 -2.05 -16.81
C THR A 129 6.35 -1.80 -15.36
N ASN A 130 5.06 -1.97 -15.04
CA ASN A 130 4.55 -1.79 -13.66
C ASN A 130 5.17 -2.79 -12.70
N GLU A 131 5.36 -4.05 -13.10
CA GLU A 131 5.98 -5.07 -12.27
C GLU A 131 7.46 -4.77 -12.00
N GLN A 132 8.18 -4.24 -12.99
CA GLN A 132 9.58 -3.84 -12.83
C GLN A 132 9.73 -2.64 -11.90
N VAL A 133 8.93 -1.59 -12.10
CA VAL A 133 8.87 -0.42 -11.20
C VAL A 133 8.52 -0.86 -9.78
N PHE A 134 7.54 -1.74 -9.64
CA PHE A 134 7.13 -2.29 -8.34
C PHE A 134 8.27 -3.06 -7.65
N SER A 135 8.93 -3.96 -8.38
CA SER A 135 10.04 -4.77 -7.84
C SER A 135 11.24 -3.89 -7.46
N PHE A 136 11.57 -2.91 -8.30
CA PHE A 136 12.60 -1.91 -8.01
C PHE A 136 12.31 -1.16 -6.71
N LEU A 137 11.12 -0.57 -6.58
CA LEU A 137 10.73 0.19 -5.38
C LEU A 137 10.67 -0.65 -4.12
N GLN A 138 10.27 -1.93 -4.22
CA GLN A 138 10.31 -2.84 -3.08
C GLN A 138 11.74 -3.11 -2.59
N ASN A 139 12.69 -3.28 -3.51
CA ASN A 139 14.08 -3.51 -3.16
C ASN A 139 14.71 -2.25 -2.56
N LEU A 140 14.48 -1.09 -3.20
CA LEU A 140 14.90 0.21 -2.67
C LEU A 140 14.34 0.48 -1.26
N ALA A 141 13.08 0.12 -1.03
CA ALA A 141 12.44 0.27 0.26
C ALA A 141 13.06 -0.64 1.34
N LYS A 142 13.44 -1.88 0.98
CA LYS A 142 14.07 -2.79 1.94
C LYS A 142 15.38 -2.20 2.49
N GLU A 143 16.21 -1.63 1.63
CA GLU A 143 17.45 -1.00 2.04
C GLU A 143 17.18 0.29 2.82
N ASN A 144 16.54 1.25 2.19
CA ASN A 144 16.35 2.58 2.77
C ASN A 144 15.55 2.59 4.09
N LEU A 145 14.43 1.87 4.16
CA LEU A 145 13.61 1.84 5.36
C LEU A 145 14.26 1.03 6.49
N THR A 146 15.06 0.02 6.17
CA THR A 146 15.82 -0.74 7.18
C THR A 146 16.86 0.15 7.85
N ASP A 147 17.64 0.89 7.05
CA ASP A 147 18.65 1.83 7.56
C ASP A 147 17.99 2.92 8.41
N ARG A 148 16.88 3.49 7.94
CA ARG A 148 16.13 4.50 8.70
C ARG A 148 15.64 3.98 10.05
N VAL A 149 15.15 2.74 10.12
CA VAL A 149 14.75 2.14 11.40
C VAL A 149 15.93 2.04 12.35
N PHE A 150 17.09 1.55 11.89
CA PHE A 150 18.26 1.42 12.76
C PHE A 150 18.85 2.77 13.20
N ILE A 151 18.90 3.76 12.30
CA ILE A 151 19.32 5.12 12.65
C ILE A 151 18.42 5.69 13.76
N LEU A 152 17.10 5.60 13.60
CA LEU A 152 16.14 6.13 14.57
C LEU A 152 16.12 5.31 15.87
N SER A 153 16.21 3.99 15.79
CA SER A 153 16.25 3.14 16.98
C SER A 153 17.49 3.42 17.83
N ASN A 154 18.66 3.57 17.19
CA ASN A 154 19.90 3.94 17.88
C ASN A 154 19.81 5.33 18.51
N LYS A 155 19.25 6.32 17.78
CA LYS A 155 19.06 7.69 18.29
C LYS A 155 18.25 7.73 19.59
N PHE A 156 17.24 6.87 19.73
CA PHE A 156 16.35 6.84 20.88
C PHE A 156 16.62 5.68 21.87
N GLY A 157 17.73 4.95 21.69
CA GLY A 157 18.10 3.85 22.59
C GLY A 157 17.10 2.69 22.59
N LEU A 158 16.50 2.36 21.43
CA LEU A 158 15.49 1.32 21.28
C LEU A 158 16.08 0.08 20.60
N GLU A 159 15.88 -1.09 21.19
CA GLU A 159 16.41 -2.34 20.64
C GLU A 159 15.46 -2.93 19.61
N VAL A 160 15.86 -2.90 18.34
CA VAL A 160 15.15 -3.56 17.23
C VAL A 160 15.84 -4.87 16.89
N LYS A 161 15.13 -5.99 17.00
CA LYS A 161 15.68 -7.32 16.69
C LYS A 161 15.64 -7.66 15.20
N LYS A 162 14.62 -7.18 14.50
CA LYS A 162 14.44 -7.48 13.07
C LYS A 162 13.60 -6.43 12.39
N VAL A 163 13.98 -6.06 11.17
CA VAL A 163 13.17 -5.23 10.27
C VAL A 163 12.67 -6.09 9.10
N ARG A 164 11.43 -5.89 8.71
CA ARG A 164 10.81 -6.50 7.53
C ARG A 164 10.13 -5.40 6.72
N VAL A 165 10.39 -5.34 5.45
CA VAL A 165 9.67 -4.48 4.52
C VAL A 165 8.86 -5.36 3.58
N GLY A 166 7.57 -5.07 3.45
CA GLY A 166 6.65 -5.91 2.69
C GLY A 166 5.52 -5.13 2.05
N ASN A 167 4.59 -5.87 1.43
CA ASN A 167 3.47 -5.34 0.66
C ASN A 167 2.14 -5.52 1.44
N GLN A 168 2.03 -4.91 2.62
CA GLN A 168 0.83 -4.99 3.45
C GLN A 168 -0.33 -4.23 2.78
N LYS A 169 -1.54 -4.82 2.84
CA LYS A 169 -2.72 -4.26 2.15
C LYS A 169 -3.46 -3.16 2.91
N SER A 170 -3.30 -3.07 4.23
CA SER A 170 -4.18 -2.24 5.06
C SER A 170 -3.47 -1.50 6.20
N ARG A 171 -2.15 -1.61 6.30
CA ARG A 171 -1.39 -0.97 7.37
C ARG A 171 -0.04 -0.47 6.86
N TRP A 172 0.46 0.57 7.48
CA TRP A 172 1.74 1.18 7.17
C TRP A 172 2.89 0.49 7.88
N GLY A 173 2.65 0.02 9.08
CA GLY A 173 3.62 -0.71 9.87
C GLY A 173 2.98 -1.66 10.88
N SER A 174 3.81 -2.35 11.64
CA SER A 174 3.47 -3.06 12.88
C SER A 174 4.73 -3.42 13.65
N CYS A 175 4.65 -3.36 14.97
CA CYS A 175 5.67 -3.87 15.88
C CYS A 175 5.16 -5.13 16.58
N SER A 176 6.00 -6.15 16.68
CA SER A 176 5.70 -7.34 17.47
C SER A 176 6.31 -7.23 18.87
N SER A 177 5.73 -7.95 19.86
CA SER A 177 6.28 -8.07 21.22
C SER A 177 7.70 -8.64 21.27
N ARG A 178 8.17 -9.25 20.17
CA ARG A 178 9.53 -9.79 20.04
C ARG A 178 10.52 -8.80 19.41
N GLY A 179 10.16 -7.51 19.25
CA GLY A 179 11.03 -6.50 18.67
C GLY A 179 11.21 -6.58 17.15
N THR A 180 10.24 -7.19 16.43
CA THR A 180 10.24 -7.15 14.96
C THR A 180 9.39 -5.98 14.48
N ILE A 181 10.01 -5.04 13.75
CA ILE A 181 9.35 -3.95 13.04
C ILE A 181 9.04 -4.40 11.61
N SER A 182 7.78 -4.28 11.21
CA SER A 182 7.36 -4.55 9.83
C SER A 182 6.82 -3.28 9.20
N LEU A 183 7.32 -2.89 8.04
CA LEU A 183 6.98 -1.66 7.33
C LEU A 183 6.43 -1.94 5.94
N ASN A 184 5.56 -1.07 5.47
CA ASN A 184 5.07 -1.09 4.10
C ASN A 184 6.07 -0.36 3.18
N TRP A 185 6.44 -0.99 2.06
CA TRP A 185 7.36 -0.39 1.09
C TRP A 185 6.90 0.98 0.58
N ARG A 186 5.57 1.21 0.54
CA ARG A 186 4.99 2.49 0.08
C ARG A 186 5.27 3.67 0.98
N LEU A 187 5.95 3.47 2.11
CA LEU A 187 6.48 4.57 2.93
C LEU A 187 7.46 5.43 2.13
N LEU A 188 8.12 4.88 1.09
CA LEU A 188 8.93 5.68 0.17
C LEU A 188 8.12 6.65 -0.70
N LEU A 189 6.81 6.43 -0.84
CA LEU A 189 5.92 7.29 -1.62
C LEU A 189 5.20 8.35 -0.78
N LEU A 190 5.32 8.28 0.54
CA LEU A 190 4.87 9.33 1.45
C LEU A 190 5.97 10.38 1.61
N ASN A 191 5.58 11.62 1.90
CA ASN A 191 6.57 12.62 2.28
C ASN A 191 7.42 12.12 3.46
N TYR A 192 8.63 12.64 3.56
CA TYR A 192 9.63 12.14 4.52
C TYR A 192 9.14 12.18 5.96
N SER A 193 8.44 13.26 6.37
CA SER A 193 7.94 13.43 7.73
C SER A 193 6.90 12.37 8.10
N LEU A 194 5.95 12.08 7.20
CA LEU A 194 4.96 11.02 7.41
C LEU A 194 5.59 9.64 7.43
N GLY A 195 6.55 9.36 6.53
CA GLY A 195 7.32 8.12 6.56
C GLY A 195 8.10 7.95 7.86
N GLN A 196 8.72 9.02 8.37
CA GLN A 196 9.43 9.03 9.65
C GLN A 196 8.47 8.84 10.84
N TYR A 197 7.32 9.52 10.81
CA TYR A 197 6.29 9.33 11.82
C TYR A 197 5.87 7.86 11.95
N VAL A 198 5.61 7.17 10.83
CA VAL A 198 5.25 5.73 10.88
C VAL A 198 6.36 4.90 11.52
N ILE A 199 7.63 5.13 11.15
CA ILE A 199 8.75 4.41 11.75
C ILE A 199 8.81 4.66 13.26
N LEU A 200 8.72 5.91 13.71
CA LEU A 200 8.74 6.27 15.13
C LEU A 200 7.53 5.72 15.88
N HIS A 201 6.35 5.68 15.26
CA HIS A 201 5.15 5.04 15.80
C HIS A 201 5.38 3.55 16.08
N GLU A 202 5.96 2.82 15.13
CA GLU A 202 6.27 1.40 15.32
C GLU A 202 7.40 1.18 16.33
N LEU A 203 8.39 2.08 16.39
CA LEU A 203 9.43 2.06 17.41
C LEU A 203 8.89 2.33 18.80
N ALA A 204 7.90 3.23 18.95
CA ALA A 204 7.26 3.51 20.23
C ALA A 204 6.56 2.27 20.82
N HIS A 205 6.08 1.37 19.96
CA HIS A 205 5.51 0.09 20.38
C HIS A 205 6.51 -0.87 21.04
N LEU A 206 7.81 -0.65 20.91
CA LEU A 206 8.81 -1.41 21.66
C LEU A 206 8.72 -1.14 23.17
N LYS A 207 8.25 0.05 23.57
CA LYS A 207 8.02 0.42 24.98
C LYS A 207 6.55 0.26 25.40
N HIS A 208 5.62 0.60 24.54
CA HIS A 208 4.18 0.63 24.85
C HIS A 208 3.39 -0.11 23.75
N LEU A 209 2.97 -1.34 24.03
CA LEU A 209 2.33 -2.21 23.04
C LEU A 209 0.93 -1.74 22.60
N ASN A 210 0.27 -0.88 23.38
CA ASN A 210 -1.04 -0.33 23.08
C ASN A 210 -0.99 1.20 22.95
N HIS A 211 -1.99 1.79 22.31
CA HIS A 211 -2.10 3.24 22.12
C HIS A 211 -2.65 3.97 23.38
N SER A 212 -2.15 3.64 24.57
CA SER A 212 -2.49 4.30 25.83
C SER A 212 -2.00 5.75 25.87
N LEU A 213 -2.35 6.48 26.93
CA LEU A 213 -1.83 7.83 27.16
C LEU A 213 -0.29 7.83 27.22
N ALA A 214 0.31 6.85 27.90
CA ALA A 214 1.76 6.69 27.98
C ALA A 214 2.42 6.48 26.61
N PHE A 215 1.78 5.71 25.71
CA PHE A 215 2.25 5.57 24.32
C PHE A 215 2.29 6.93 23.61
N TRP A 216 1.21 7.70 23.67
CA TRP A 216 1.14 8.98 22.99
C TRP A 216 2.10 10.02 23.58
N GLN A 217 2.27 10.04 24.91
CA GLN A 217 3.26 10.90 25.57
C GLN A 217 4.68 10.54 25.14
N TYR A 218 5.00 9.25 25.10
CA TYR A 218 6.30 8.79 24.63
C TYR A 218 6.51 9.09 23.14
N LEU A 219 5.52 8.81 22.30
CA LEU A 219 5.61 9.10 20.86
C LEU A 219 5.80 10.60 20.61
N GLU A 220 5.09 11.47 21.33
CA GLU A 220 5.23 12.92 21.22
C GLU A 220 6.62 13.41 21.64
N SER A 221 7.25 12.75 22.62
CA SER A 221 8.62 13.08 23.05
C SER A 221 9.70 12.76 22.01
N ILE A 222 9.50 11.74 21.17
CA ILE A 222 10.44 11.32 20.12
C ILE A 222 10.03 11.80 18.72
N CYS A 223 8.80 12.23 18.55
CA CYS A 223 8.20 12.73 17.32
C CYS A 223 7.25 13.88 17.64
N PRO A 224 7.74 15.12 17.87
CA PRO A 224 6.90 16.27 18.14
C PRO A 224 5.86 16.49 17.03
N GLY A 225 4.60 16.73 17.42
CA GLY A 225 3.49 16.84 16.47
C GLY A 225 2.94 15.50 15.96
N ALA A 226 3.21 14.39 16.65
CA ALA A 226 2.81 13.05 16.23
C ALA A 226 1.30 12.92 15.96
N ARG A 227 0.44 13.60 16.75
CA ARG A 227 -1.01 13.57 16.50
C ARG A 227 -1.44 14.26 15.22
N ILE A 228 -0.75 15.33 14.82
CA ILE A 228 -0.99 16.03 13.55
C ILE A 228 -0.60 15.10 12.41
N GLN A 229 0.57 14.46 12.51
CA GLN A 229 1.04 13.51 11.51
C GLN A 229 0.16 12.26 11.39
N ASP A 230 -0.43 11.77 12.49
CA ASP A 230 -1.43 10.69 12.45
C ASP A 230 -2.67 11.10 11.64
N TRP A 231 -3.14 12.32 11.85
CA TRP A 231 -4.29 12.85 11.09
C TRP A 231 -3.95 13.02 9.59
N GLU A 232 -2.78 13.59 9.27
CA GLU A 232 -2.31 13.75 7.89
C GLU A 232 -2.14 12.39 7.20
N LEU A 233 -1.55 11.41 7.87
CA LEU A 233 -1.39 10.06 7.34
C LEU A 233 -2.73 9.39 7.01
N ARG A 234 -3.77 9.63 7.81
CA ARG A 234 -5.13 9.13 7.53
C ARG A 234 -5.74 9.72 6.25
N SER A 235 -5.39 10.95 5.90
CA SER A 235 -5.83 11.63 4.69
C SER A 235 -4.98 11.22 3.48
N GLU A 236 -3.70 11.52 3.51
CA GLU A 236 -2.78 11.31 2.38
C GLU A 236 -2.49 9.84 2.12
N GLY A 237 -2.37 9.06 3.17
CA GLY A 237 -2.06 7.65 3.07
C GLY A 237 -3.10 6.82 2.33
N LYS A 238 -4.37 7.25 2.33
CA LYS A 238 -5.43 6.53 1.59
C LYS A 238 -5.19 6.51 0.08
N LYS A 239 -4.56 7.54 -0.46
CA LYS A 239 -4.23 7.63 -1.90
C LYS A 239 -3.10 6.67 -2.26
N ILE A 240 -2.12 6.52 -1.38
CA ILE A 240 -0.86 5.81 -1.61
C ILE A 240 -0.95 4.31 -1.27
N ILE A 241 -1.66 3.93 -0.21
CA ILE A 241 -1.69 2.55 0.30
C ILE A 241 -2.19 1.50 -0.72
N ASN A 242 -2.85 1.93 -1.77
CA ASN A 242 -3.41 1.07 -2.81
C ASN A 242 -2.55 0.99 -4.08
N LEU A 243 -1.53 1.82 -4.24
CA LEU A 243 -0.66 1.82 -5.43
C LEU A 243 0.13 0.50 -5.55
N GLY A 244 0.33 0.03 -6.78
CA GLY A 244 1.09 -1.20 -7.05
C GLY A 244 0.43 -2.47 -6.46
N ARG A 245 -0.88 -2.63 -6.63
CA ARG A 245 -1.67 -3.80 -6.20
C ARG A 245 -2.18 -4.59 -7.38
#